data_b86b4e45c56f10f1ba34eea9e16b3a6f
#
_entry.id   b86b4e45c56f10f1ba34eea9e16b3a6f
#
_cell.length_a   1.000
_cell.length_b   1.000
_cell.length_c   1.000
_cell.angle_alpha   90.00
_cell.angle_beta   90.00
_cell.angle_gamma   90.00
#
_symmetry.space_group_name_H-M   'P 1'
#
loop_
_entity.id
_entity.type
_entity.pdbx_description
1 polymer ?
#
loop_
_entity_poly.entity_id
_entity_poly.type
_entity_poly.pdbx_seq_one_letter_code
_entity_poly.pdbx_strand_id
1 'polypeptide(L)'
;RSCSGRRLEYRRVRTEDPAPELCLSSNGRRGPGANVGTVTDTPDLYTTAGKIADLRRRYDEAVVSAEAKAKEKQHAKGKMTARERIELLVDPGSFVEFDEYVRHRTTAFGMDKNRPYGDSVVTGVGTINGRTVAVYSQDFTTFGGSLGEVSGDKIIKIMEFALRSGVPIIGILDSGGARIQEGVLALSKYGEIFRANTRSSGVIPQISIIMGPAAGGAVYGPALTDFVIMVDKTSQMFVTGPDVIKTVTGEDVGMEELGGAYTHNTRSGVAHYLAEDEDDAIDYARTLLGFLPDNNMAELPTYSSDFEFETTDADRTLNTLIPDSANQPYDIHTVIERVVDGAEFLEVQPLFAPNIVIGFGRVEGRSVGIIANQPSQMAGTLNIEAGEKASRFVRFCDAFSIPIVTLVDVPGYLPGTDQEWTGVIRRGAKLIYAYAEATVPLVTVILRKAYGGAYIVMGSKQLGADVNLAWPTAEIAVMGGQGAVNILYRGEIKRAEEAGEDVAAVRTRLANEYTYNVTSPFLAAERGEIDGIIEPANTRVSIAKALRALRGKRAELPPKKHGNIPL
;
A
#
# COMPACT_ATOMS: atom_id res chain seq x y z
N ARG A 1 9.27 25.04 4.85
CA ARG A 1 9.16 25.07 6.33
C ARG A 1 8.85 23.65 6.74
N SER A 2 9.71 23.06 7.57
CA SER A 2 9.77 21.66 7.98
C SER A 2 8.46 21.19 8.59
N CYS A 3 7.88 20.13 8.02
CA CYS A 3 6.93 19.27 8.71
C CYS A 3 7.73 18.37 9.64
N SER A 4 7.66 18.65 10.94
CA SER A 4 8.20 17.76 11.96
C SER A 4 7.25 16.57 12.09
N GLY A 5 7.64 15.43 11.51
CA GLY A 5 6.98 14.16 11.75
C GLY A 5 7.06 13.81 13.24
N ARG A 6 5.92 13.58 13.87
CA ARG A 6 5.88 12.98 15.20
C ARG A 6 6.26 11.51 15.06
N ARG A 7 7.40 11.12 15.63
CA ARG A 7 7.75 9.70 15.83
C ARG A 7 6.67 9.05 16.69
N LEU A 8 6.03 8.02 16.17
CA LEU A 8 5.20 7.10 16.95
C LEU A 8 6.14 6.25 17.81
N GLU A 9 6.24 6.58 19.10
CA GLU A 9 6.93 5.71 20.06
C GLU A 9 6.03 4.51 20.38
N TYR A 10 6.33 3.36 19.79
CA TYR A 10 5.77 2.10 20.23
C TYR A 10 6.31 1.78 21.63
N ARG A 11 5.47 1.89 22.64
CA ARG A 11 5.76 1.37 23.99
C ARG A 11 5.92 -0.14 23.90
N ARG A 12 7.19 -0.60 23.98
CA ARG A 12 7.50 -2.02 24.24
C ARG A 12 6.89 -2.40 25.59
N VAL A 13 5.89 -3.25 25.57
CA VAL A 13 5.48 -4.01 26.75
C VAL A 13 6.56 -5.08 26.94
N ARG A 14 7.45 -4.87 27.91
CA ARG A 14 8.37 -5.91 28.39
C ARG A 14 7.54 -6.93 29.17
N THR A 15 7.35 -8.11 28.60
CA THR A 15 7.05 -9.30 29.38
C THR A 15 8.40 -9.90 29.78
N GLU A 16 8.79 -9.68 31.02
CA GLU A 16 9.89 -10.39 31.68
C GLU A 16 9.36 -11.76 32.07
N ASP A 17 9.79 -12.80 31.36
CA ASP A 17 9.93 -14.15 31.91
C ASP A 17 11.14 -14.79 31.22
N PRO A 18 12.13 -15.27 31.99
CA PRO A 18 13.36 -15.82 31.43
C PRO A 18 13.15 -17.25 30.93
N ALA A 19 13.48 -17.48 29.66
CA ALA A 19 13.66 -18.83 29.15
C ALA A 19 14.80 -19.55 29.89
N PRO A 20 14.68 -20.88 30.15
CA PRO A 20 15.71 -21.60 30.85
C PRO A 20 16.99 -21.74 30.01
N GLU A 21 18.09 -21.25 30.53
CA GLU A 21 19.43 -21.49 30.01
C GLU A 21 19.74 -22.99 29.98
N LEU A 22 19.94 -23.55 28.83
CA LEU A 22 20.58 -24.85 28.66
C LEU A 22 22.09 -24.72 28.96
N CYS A 23 22.46 -24.90 30.23
CA CYS A 23 23.83 -25.04 30.64
C CYS A 23 24.47 -26.28 30.04
N LEU A 24 25.31 -26.09 29.01
CA LEU A 24 26.29 -27.09 28.62
C LEU A 24 27.51 -26.97 29.51
N SER A 25 27.56 -27.81 30.56
CA SER A 25 28.71 -27.92 31.43
C SER A 25 29.92 -28.51 30.71
N SER A 26 30.95 -27.70 30.55
CA SER A 26 32.29 -28.15 30.17
C SER A 26 33.03 -28.71 31.41
N ASN A 27 33.14 -30.02 31.55
CA ASN A 27 34.13 -30.66 32.38
C ASN A 27 34.81 -31.79 31.56
N GLY A 28 35.94 -31.47 30.97
CA GLY A 28 36.83 -32.42 30.35
C GLY A 28 38.27 -32.18 30.79
N ARG A 29 38.78 -33.10 31.66
CA ARG A 29 40.16 -33.12 32.14
C ARG A 29 41.15 -33.22 30.97
N ARG A 30 42.17 -32.37 30.98
CA ARG A 30 43.34 -32.47 30.10
C ARG A 30 44.22 -33.66 30.51
N GLY A 31 44.41 -34.59 29.58
CA GLY A 31 45.53 -35.56 29.64
C GLY A 31 46.61 -35.11 28.66
N PRO A 32 47.92 -35.45 28.87
CA PRO A 32 49.03 -34.88 28.13
C PRO A 32 49.32 -35.65 26.83
N GLY A 33 49.54 -34.89 25.77
CA GLY A 33 50.44 -35.25 24.67
C GLY A 33 49.90 -36.19 23.57
N ALA A 34 49.36 -35.61 22.49
CA ALA A 34 49.38 -36.26 21.18
C ALA A 34 49.70 -35.23 20.11
N ASN A 35 50.60 -35.59 19.21
CA ASN A 35 51.12 -34.83 18.08
C ASN A 35 50.01 -34.19 17.24
N VAL A 36 50.14 -32.91 16.97
CA VAL A 36 49.34 -32.19 15.96
C VAL A 36 49.82 -32.59 14.58
N GLY A 37 49.30 -33.71 14.08
CA GLY A 37 49.31 -34.01 12.65
C GLY A 37 48.16 -33.21 12.02
N THR A 38 48.44 -32.43 10.98
CA THR A 38 47.43 -31.82 10.09
C THR A 38 46.67 -32.92 9.37
N VAL A 39 45.63 -33.45 10.02
CA VAL A 39 44.66 -34.35 9.39
C VAL A 39 43.62 -33.44 8.77
N THR A 40 43.58 -33.39 7.45
CA THR A 40 42.39 -32.94 6.70
C THR A 40 41.32 -34.00 6.92
N ASP A 41 40.59 -33.89 8.02
CA ASP A 41 39.49 -34.80 8.36
C ASP A 41 38.34 -34.58 7.38
N THR A 42 38.41 -35.21 6.22
CA THR A 42 37.25 -35.37 5.34
C THR A 42 36.27 -36.31 6.08
N PRO A 43 35.05 -35.89 6.38
CA PRO A 43 34.11 -36.73 7.09
C PRO A 43 33.89 -38.07 6.39
N ASP A 44 33.93 -39.18 7.13
CA ASP A 44 33.58 -40.49 6.58
C ASP A 44 32.08 -40.56 6.25
N LEU A 45 31.75 -40.32 4.99
CA LEU A 45 30.38 -40.29 4.50
C LEU A 45 29.62 -41.61 4.54
N TYR A 46 30.29 -42.71 4.89
CA TYR A 46 29.65 -44.01 5.11
C TYR A 46 29.03 -44.12 6.51
N THR A 47 29.37 -43.23 7.45
CA THR A 47 28.81 -43.18 8.79
C THR A 47 27.77 -42.06 8.95
N THR A 48 26.82 -42.25 9.84
CA THR A 48 25.83 -41.21 10.20
C THR A 48 26.53 -39.97 10.76
N ALA A 49 27.52 -40.14 11.62
CA ALA A 49 28.30 -39.06 12.18
C ALA A 49 29.03 -38.24 11.10
N GLY A 50 29.63 -38.91 10.12
CA GLY A 50 30.28 -38.26 9.00
C GLY A 50 29.30 -37.51 8.07
N LYS A 51 28.12 -38.08 7.84
CA LYS A 51 27.06 -37.39 7.08
C LYS A 51 26.56 -36.14 7.80
N ILE A 52 26.41 -36.20 9.12
CA ILE A 52 26.04 -35.01 9.92
C ILE A 52 27.15 -33.95 9.90
N ALA A 53 28.40 -34.37 9.99
CA ALA A 53 29.55 -33.47 9.87
C ALA A 53 29.60 -32.80 8.47
N ASP A 54 29.36 -33.54 7.39
CA ASP A 54 29.28 -32.97 6.03
C ASP A 54 28.08 -32.01 5.87
N LEU A 55 26.92 -32.32 6.45
CA LEU A 55 25.77 -31.40 6.48
C LEU A 55 26.14 -30.06 7.16
N ARG A 56 26.78 -30.12 8.31
CA ARG A 56 27.21 -28.90 9.05
C ARG A 56 28.24 -28.10 8.24
N ARG A 57 29.18 -28.76 7.60
CA ARG A 57 30.15 -28.10 6.73
C ARG A 57 29.48 -27.42 5.54
N ARG A 58 28.54 -28.10 4.86
CA ARG A 58 27.81 -27.52 3.74
C ARG A 58 26.89 -26.35 4.17
N TYR A 59 26.30 -26.46 5.33
CA TYR A 59 25.49 -25.38 5.91
C TYR A 59 26.37 -24.15 6.23
N ASP A 60 27.52 -24.37 6.82
CA ASP A 60 28.50 -23.29 7.04
C ASP A 60 28.89 -22.61 5.73
N GLU A 61 29.19 -23.37 4.69
CA GLU A 61 29.54 -22.84 3.38
C GLU A 61 28.37 -22.09 2.72
N ALA A 62 27.18 -22.66 2.76
CA ALA A 62 26.00 -22.13 2.09
C ALA A 62 25.39 -20.91 2.77
N VAL A 63 25.42 -20.87 4.10
CA VAL A 63 24.73 -19.85 4.90
C VAL A 63 25.70 -19.01 5.70
N VAL A 64 26.46 -19.60 6.66
CA VAL A 64 27.23 -18.82 7.64
C VAL A 64 28.37 -18.03 7.00
N SER A 65 29.24 -18.73 6.26
CA SER A 65 30.39 -18.09 5.58
C SER A 65 29.96 -17.19 4.42
N ALA A 66 28.87 -17.54 3.71
CA ALA A 66 28.33 -16.72 2.66
C ALA A 66 27.75 -15.41 3.23
N GLU A 67 27.01 -15.48 4.33
CA GLU A 67 26.42 -14.32 5.02
C GLU A 67 27.51 -13.37 5.55
N ALA A 68 28.58 -13.90 6.16
CA ALA A 68 29.69 -13.07 6.63
C ALA A 68 30.32 -12.24 5.50
N LYS A 69 30.51 -12.84 4.31
CA LYS A 69 31.00 -12.12 3.12
C LYS A 69 29.99 -11.14 2.55
N ALA A 70 28.70 -11.46 2.61
CA ALA A 70 27.63 -10.57 2.17
C ALA A 70 27.56 -9.34 3.08
N LYS A 71 27.65 -9.50 4.40
CA LYS A 71 27.69 -8.42 5.39
C LYS A 71 28.83 -7.44 5.10
N GLU A 72 30.05 -7.93 4.92
CA GLU A 72 31.20 -7.08 4.59
C GLU A 72 30.91 -6.20 3.36
N LYS A 73 30.33 -6.76 2.29
CA LYS A 73 30.04 -6.04 1.05
C LYS A 73 28.88 -5.05 1.16
N GLN A 74 27.80 -5.43 1.86
CA GLN A 74 26.59 -4.61 1.95
C GLN A 74 26.75 -3.51 2.99
N HIS A 75 27.29 -3.81 4.17
CA HIS A 75 27.53 -2.81 5.22
C HIS A 75 28.50 -1.71 4.75
N ALA A 76 29.48 -2.03 3.91
CA ALA A 76 30.33 -1.01 3.28
C ALA A 76 29.56 -0.01 2.40
N LYS A 77 28.33 -0.34 2.00
CA LYS A 77 27.40 0.53 1.23
C LYS A 77 26.26 1.10 2.08
N GLY A 78 26.27 0.85 3.40
CA GLY A 78 25.19 1.25 4.30
C GLY A 78 23.89 0.47 4.09
N LYS A 79 23.96 -0.76 3.56
CA LYS A 79 22.80 -1.63 3.26
C LYS A 79 22.85 -2.90 4.09
N MET A 80 21.71 -3.49 4.38
CA MET A 80 21.58 -4.82 4.96
C MET A 80 21.76 -5.92 3.91
N THR A 81 22.09 -7.14 4.35
CA THR A 81 22.05 -8.33 3.51
C THR A 81 20.63 -8.82 3.28
N ALA A 82 20.44 -9.72 2.33
CA ALA A 82 19.15 -10.35 2.07
C ALA A 82 18.59 -11.08 3.30
N ARG A 83 19.45 -11.73 4.11
CA ARG A 83 19.03 -12.42 5.34
C ARG A 83 18.74 -11.46 6.49
N GLU A 84 19.57 -10.44 6.68
CA GLU A 84 19.31 -9.41 7.70
C GLU A 84 17.96 -8.73 7.49
N ARG A 85 17.60 -8.41 6.23
CA ARG A 85 16.29 -7.85 5.87
C ARG A 85 15.14 -8.78 6.24
N ILE A 86 15.30 -10.10 6.01
CA ILE A 86 14.28 -11.09 6.41
C ILE A 86 14.22 -11.22 7.93
N GLU A 87 15.38 -11.33 8.61
CA GLU A 87 15.44 -11.44 10.07
C GLU A 87 14.80 -10.25 10.80
N LEU A 88 14.92 -9.03 10.21
CA LEU A 88 14.27 -7.84 10.73
C LEU A 88 12.75 -7.83 10.44
N LEU A 89 12.36 -8.35 9.28
CA LEU A 89 10.95 -8.37 8.85
C LEU A 89 10.12 -9.34 9.67
N VAL A 90 10.63 -10.54 9.97
CA VAL A 90 9.86 -11.59 10.67
C VAL A 90 10.13 -11.61 12.17
N ASP A 91 9.29 -12.31 12.91
CA ASP A 91 9.47 -12.47 14.35
C ASP A 91 10.76 -13.27 14.64
N PRO A 92 11.52 -12.92 15.68
CA PRO A 92 12.80 -13.55 15.98
C PRO A 92 12.71 -15.08 16.06
N GLY A 93 13.57 -15.76 15.29
CA GLY A 93 13.66 -17.23 15.26
C GLY A 93 12.52 -17.95 14.52
N SER A 94 11.61 -17.22 13.88
CA SER A 94 10.50 -17.82 13.14
C SER A 94 10.85 -18.21 11.70
N PHE A 95 11.94 -17.70 11.16
CA PHE A 95 12.28 -17.91 9.74
C PHE A 95 12.75 -19.34 9.47
N VAL A 96 12.15 -19.95 8.46
CA VAL A 96 12.55 -21.25 7.91
C VAL A 96 12.95 -21.04 6.46
N GLU A 97 14.25 -21.08 6.16
CA GLU A 97 14.78 -20.92 4.79
C GLU A 97 14.47 -22.15 3.95
N PHE A 98 14.12 -21.95 2.69
CA PHE A 98 13.90 -22.98 1.69
C PHE A 98 14.96 -22.87 0.59
N ASP A 99 15.45 -24.04 0.12
CA ASP A 99 16.37 -24.15 -1.03
C ASP A 99 17.72 -23.44 -0.84
N GLU A 100 18.24 -23.42 0.38
CA GLU A 100 19.55 -22.84 0.72
C GLU A 100 20.74 -23.53 0.01
N TYR A 101 20.58 -24.81 -0.40
CA TYR A 101 21.61 -25.57 -1.11
C TYR A 101 21.50 -25.54 -2.63
N VAL A 102 20.50 -24.88 -3.18
CA VAL A 102 20.28 -24.81 -4.63
C VAL A 102 21.38 -23.97 -5.30
N ARG A 103 21.77 -24.33 -6.52
CA ARG A 103 22.77 -23.65 -7.33
C ARG A 103 22.30 -23.53 -8.77
N HIS A 104 22.67 -22.44 -9.46
CA HIS A 104 22.38 -22.30 -10.90
C HIS A 104 22.93 -23.47 -11.70
N ARG A 105 22.38 -23.74 -12.88
CA ARG A 105 22.71 -24.88 -13.76
C ARG A 105 23.50 -24.49 -14.98
N THR A 106 23.65 -23.18 -15.27
CA THR A 106 24.32 -22.72 -16.47
C THR A 106 25.82 -22.98 -16.44
N THR A 107 26.36 -23.37 -17.58
CA THR A 107 27.79 -23.57 -17.81
C THR A 107 28.37 -22.54 -18.78
N ALA A 108 27.50 -21.74 -19.43
CA ALA A 108 27.90 -20.72 -20.38
C ALA A 108 28.76 -19.62 -19.71
N PHE A 109 29.61 -18.99 -20.48
CA PHE A 109 30.47 -17.87 -20.05
C PHE A 109 31.32 -18.15 -18.80
N GLY A 110 31.66 -19.42 -18.54
CA GLY A 110 32.51 -19.84 -17.43
C GLY A 110 31.79 -19.82 -16.05
N MET A 111 30.48 -19.76 -16.03
CA MET A 111 29.70 -19.78 -14.80
C MET A 111 29.78 -21.10 -14.04
N ASP A 112 30.09 -22.20 -14.71
CA ASP A 112 30.41 -23.50 -14.08
C ASP A 112 31.49 -23.42 -13.00
N LYS A 113 32.42 -22.46 -13.10
CA LYS A 113 33.50 -22.21 -12.15
C LYS A 113 33.08 -21.43 -10.90
N ASN A 114 31.93 -20.76 -10.95
CA ASN A 114 31.41 -19.97 -9.84
C ASN A 114 29.92 -20.30 -9.62
N ARG A 115 29.66 -21.24 -8.73
CA ARG A 115 28.31 -21.75 -8.44
C ARG A 115 27.96 -21.57 -6.95
N PRO A 116 27.69 -20.32 -6.52
CA PRO A 116 27.29 -20.04 -5.13
C PRO A 116 25.99 -20.77 -4.79
N TYR A 117 25.84 -21.13 -3.53
CA TYR A 117 24.58 -21.63 -2.99
C TYR A 117 23.52 -20.51 -2.94
N GLY A 118 22.25 -20.89 -2.99
CA GLY A 118 21.11 -19.98 -2.89
C GLY A 118 20.76 -19.23 -4.17
N ASP A 119 21.65 -19.15 -5.16
CA ASP A 119 21.48 -18.52 -6.49
C ASP A 119 20.78 -17.15 -6.47
N SER A 120 21.36 -16.16 -5.81
CA SER A 120 20.94 -14.74 -5.76
C SER A 120 19.58 -14.43 -5.10
N VAL A 121 18.95 -15.38 -4.39
CA VAL A 121 17.72 -15.12 -3.65
C VAL A 121 17.61 -16.02 -2.41
N VAL A 122 17.21 -15.43 -1.29
CA VAL A 122 16.82 -16.14 -0.07
C VAL A 122 15.30 -16.26 -0.07
N THR A 123 14.77 -17.46 0.15
CA THR A 123 13.32 -17.72 0.16
C THR A 123 12.94 -18.54 1.37
N GLY A 124 11.76 -18.31 1.92
CA GLY A 124 11.29 -19.08 3.08
C GLY A 124 9.98 -18.56 3.64
N VAL A 125 9.67 -19.04 4.83
CA VAL A 125 8.49 -18.65 5.59
C VAL A 125 8.90 -18.21 6.99
N GLY A 126 8.14 -17.28 7.56
CA GLY A 126 8.28 -16.83 8.93
C GLY A 126 6.96 -16.34 9.47
N THR A 127 6.99 -15.69 10.64
CA THR A 127 5.80 -15.03 11.18
C THR A 127 6.04 -13.54 11.36
N ILE A 128 4.98 -12.75 11.25
CA ILE A 128 4.95 -11.33 11.63
C ILE A 128 3.80 -11.16 12.62
N ASN A 129 4.13 -10.79 13.86
CA ASN A 129 3.17 -10.75 14.95
C ASN A 129 2.39 -12.07 15.12
N GLY A 130 3.09 -13.21 15.01
CA GLY A 130 2.54 -14.55 15.09
C GLY A 130 1.78 -15.03 13.84
N ARG A 131 1.60 -14.22 12.81
CA ARG A 131 0.92 -14.58 11.55
C ARG A 131 1.92 -15.06 10.51
N THR A 132 1.65 -16.18 9.86
CA THR A 132 2.53 -16.76 8.84
C THR A 132 2.59 -15.88 7.60
N VAL A 133 3.81 -15.66 7.09
CA VAL A 133 4.08 -14.97 5.83
C VAL A 133 5.10 -15.76 5.01
N ALA A 134 4.97 -15.71 3.69
CA ALA A 134 5.98 -16.17 2.77
C ALA A 134 6.86 -14.99 2.34
N VAL A 135 8.17 -15.20 2.24
CA VAL A 135 9.13 -14.12 1.97
C VAL A 135 10.16 -14.59 0.94
N TYR A 136 10.55 -13.69 0.04
CA TYR A 136 11.77 -13.80 -0.73
C TYR A 136 12.57 -12.49 -0.66
N SER A 137 13.89 -12.59 -0.61
CA SER A 137 14.80 -11.43 -0.62
C SER A 137 15.92 -11.66 -1.59
N GLN A 138 16.10 -10.79 -2.57
CA GLN A 138 17.17 -10.87 -3.56
C GLN A 138 18.51 -10.48 -2.92
N ASP A 139 19.53 -11.28 -3.19
CA ASP A 139 20.89 -11.08 -2.71
C ASP A 139 21.74 -10.40 -3.78
N PHE A 140 21.91 -9.09 -3.68
CA PHE A 140 22.72 -8.30 -4.60
C PHE A 140 24.20 -8.69 -4.58
N THR A 141 24.70 -9.35 -3.52
CA THR A 141 26.11 -9.79 -3.42
C THR A 141 26.42 -10.97 -4.32
N THR A 142 25.37 -11.68 -4.77
CA THR A 142 25.43 -12.83 -5.67
C THR A 142 24.91 -12.44 -7.06
N PHE A 143 25.81 -12.31 -8.03
CA PHE A 143 25.50 -11.89 -9.42
C PHE A 143 24.64 -10.62 -9.54
N GLY A 144 24.82 -9.66 -8.60
CA GLY A 144 24.01 -8.42 -8.58
C GLY A 144 22.52 -8.65 -8.37
N GLY A 145 22.13 -9.72 -7.67
CA GLY A 145 20.72 -10.06 -7.46
C GLY A 145 19.98 -10.46 -8.74
N SER A 146 20.70 -10.67 -9.86
CA SER A 146 20.08 -10.92 -11.16
C SER A 146 19.30 -12.24 -11.19
N LEU A 147 18.13 -12.18 -11.83
CA LEU A 147 17.24 -13.34 -11.99
C LEU A 147 17.77 -14.31 -13.04
N GLY A 148 18.11 -15.51 -12.62
CA GLY A 148 18.40 -16.66 -13.48
C GLY A 148 17.26 -17.70 -13.45
N GLU A 149 17.48 -18.84 -14.11
CA GLU A 149 16.54 -19.95 -14.11
C GLU A 149 16.22 -20.41 -12.69
N VAL A 150 17.25 -20.70 -11.89
CA VAL A 150 17.10 -21.33 -10.58
C VAL A 150 16.59 -20.34 -9.52
N SER A 151 17.08 -19.12 -9.50
CA SER A 151 16.54 -18.08 -8.62
C SER A 151 15.07 -17.77 -8.94
N GLY A 152 14.71 -17.82 -10.22
CA GLY A 152 13.31 -17.73 -10.65
C GLY A 152 12.46 -18.91 -10.15
N ASP A 153 12.95 -20.14 -10.27
CA ASP A 153 12.28 -21.34 -9.73
C ASP A 153 12.02 -21.21 -8.23
N LYS A 154 12.97 -20.68 -7.45
CA LYS A 154 12.81 -20.46 -6.01
C LYS A 154 11.72 -19.44 -5.70
N ILE A 155 11.72 -18.29 -6.40
CA ILE A 155 10.68 -17.26 -6.23
C ILE A 155 9.31 -17.81 -6.58
N ILE A 156 9.15 -18.47 -7.72
CA ILE A 156 7.90 -19.08 -8.15
C ILE A 156 7.42 -20.12 -7.12
N LYS A 157 8.32 -20.97 -6.63
CA LYS A 157 8.00 -21.99 -5.62
C LYS A 157 7.43 -21.37 -4.33
N ILE A 158 8.05 -20.30 -3.82
CA ILE A 158 7.55 -19.66 -2.58
C ILE A 158 6.25 -18.89 -2.83
N MET A 159 6.05 -18.28 -4.02
CA MET A 159 4.78 -17.65 -4.41
C MET A 159 3.65 -18.68 -4.50
N GLU A 160 3.91 -19.83 -5.11
CA GLU A 160 2.93 -20.94 -5.17
C GLU A 160 2.65 -21.54 -3.78
N PHE A 161 3.65 -21.59 -2.91
CA PHE A 161 3.45 -21.99 -1.52
C PHE A 161 2.52 -21.00 -0.82
N ALA A 162 2.80 -19.70 -0.92
CA ALA A 162 1.96 -18.65 -0.32
C ALA A 162 0.50 -18.75 -0.78
N LEU A 163 0.28 -18.88 -2.09
CA LEU A 163 -1.05 -18.99 -2.68
C LEU A 163 -1.79 -20.25 -2.19
N ARG A 164 -1.12 -21.40 -2.14
CA ARG A 164 -1.74 -22.67 -1.66
C ARG A 164 -2.02 -22.68 -0.17
N SER A 165 -1.16 -22.00 0.61
CA SER A 165 -1.30 -21.90 2.07
C SER A 165 -2.26 -20.77 2.48
N GLY A 166 -2.61 -19.86 1.56
CA GLY A 166 -3.47 -18.72 1.84
C GLY A 166 -2.80 -17.71 2.80
N VAL A 167 -1.51 -17.45 2.61
CA VAL A 167 -0.73 -16.53 3.44
C VAL A 167 -0.17 -15.37 2.61
N PRO A 168 0.03 -14.18 3.18
CA PRO A 168 0.64 -13.05 2.49
C PRO A 168 2.03 -13.39 1.96
N ILE A 169 2.42 -12.74 0.85
CA ILE A 169 3.77 -12.82 0.32
C ILE A 169 4.42 -11.45 0.29
N ILE A 170 5.68 -11.40 0.77
CA ILE A 170 6.50 -10.18 0.80
C ILE A 170 7.76 -10.44 -0.01
N GLY A 171 7.97 -9.62 -1.04
CA GLY A 171 9.18 -9.64 -1.86
C GLY A 171 10.08 -8.46 -1.53
N ILE A 172 11.35 -8.72 -1.19
CA ILE A 172 12.38 -7.69 -1.01
C ILE A 172 13.30 -7.71 -2.22
N LEU A 173 13.29 -6.62 -2.99
CA LEU A 173 13.93 -6.53 -4.29
C LEU A 173 15.21 -5.69 -4.25
N ASP A 174 16.28 -6.27 -4.79
CA ASP A 174 17.58 -5.63 -4.96
C ASP A 174 18.30 -6.36 -6.11
N SER A 175 18.02 -5.95 -7.38
CA SER A 175 18.37 -6.75 -8.56
C SER A 175 18.75 -5.91 -9.77
N GLY A 176 19.82 -6.31 -10.43
CA GLY A 176 20.21 -5.77 -11.73
C GLY A 176 19.37 -6.27 -12.91
N GLY A 177 18.26 -6.99 -12.68
CA GLY A 177 17.37 -7.47 -13.73
C GLY A 177 17.66 -8.92 -14.17
N ALA A 178 17.40 -9.25 -15.45
CA ALA A 178 17.62 -10.59 -15.99
C ALA A 178 19.11 -10.93 -16.07
N ARG A 179 19.48 -12.17 -15.68
CA ARG A 179 20.85 -12.69 -15.83
C ARG A 179 21.16 -12.93 -17.29
N ILE A 180 21.95 -12.05 -17.90
CA ILE A 180 22.24 -12.04 -19.35
C ILE A 180 22.84 -13.36 -19.82
N GLN A 181 23.69 -13.98 -19.00
CA GLN A 181 24.34 -15.25 -19.30
C GLN A 181 23.39 -16.43 -19.50
N GLU A 182 22.18 -16.34 -18.96
CA GLU A 182 21.16 -17.38 -19.08
C GLU A 182 20.11 -17.09 -20.17
N GLY A 183 20.18 -15.92 -20.79
CA GLY A 183 19.40 -15.58 -21.97
C GLY A 183 17.89 -15.73 -21.78
N VAL A 184 17.24 -16.47 -22.68
CA VAL A 184 15.78 -16.66 -22.67
C VAL A 184 15.27 -17.40 -21.41
N LEU A 185 16.08 -18.22 -20.75
CA LEU A 185 15.69 -18.90 -19.52
C LEU A 185 15.42 -17.90 -18.39
N ALA A 186 16.26 -16.87 -18.25
CA ALA A 186 16.02 -15.79 -17.30
C ALA A 186 14.75 -15.00 -17.63
N LEU A 187 14.49 -14.70 -18.90
CA LEU A 187 13.27 -14.01 -19.33
C LEU A 187 12.01 -14.83 -19.09
N SER A 188 12.04 -16.15 -19.35
CA SER A 188 10.87 -17.02 -19.11
C SER A 188 10.46 -17.01 -17.64
N LYS A 189 11.42 -16.93 -16.71
CA LYS A 189 11.13 -16.86 -15.28
C LYS A 189 10.41 -15.57 -14.86
N TYR A 190 10.73 -14.44 -15.47
CA TYR A 190 9.92 -13.22 -15.28
C TYR A 190 8.46 -13.44 -15.71
N GLY A 191 8.23 -14.06 -16.87
CA GLY A 191 6.88 -14.38 -17.34
C GLY A 191 6.11 -15.27 -16.35
N GLU A 192 6.77 -16.29 -15.79
CA GLU A 192 6.18 -17.16 -14.77
C GLU A 192 5.89 -16.42 -13.45
N ILE A 193 6.77 -15.53 -13.01
CA ILE A 193 6.57 -14.67 -11.83
C ILE A 193 5.36 -13.75 -12.06
N PHE A 194 5.25 -13.07 -13.22
CA PHE A 194 4.10 -12.21 -13.52
C PHE A 194 2.78 -12.98 -13.53
N ARG A 195 2.80 -14.20 -14.06
CA ARG A 195 1.65 -15.10 -14.00
C ARG A 195 1.30 -15.48 -12.56
N ALA A 196 2.28 -15.72 -11.70
CA ALA A 196 2.07 -16.02 -10.29
C ALA A 196 1.50 -14.82 -9.54
N ASN A 197 2.02 -13.59 -9.76
CA ASN A 197 1.44 -12.35 -9.21
C ASN A 197 -0.03 -12.19 -9.62
N THR A 198 -0.35 -12.37 -10.91
CA THR A 198 -1.71 -12.23 -11.41
C THR A 198 -2.67 -13.27 -10.79
N ARG A 199 -2.21 -14.49 -10.59
CA ARG A 199 -3.01 -15.55 -9.94
C ARG A 199 -3.23 -15.31 -8.45
N SER A 200 -2.31 -14.63 -7.80
CA SER A 200 -2.37 -14.29 -6.38
C SER A 200 -3.17 -13.00 -6.11
N SER A 201 -3.36 -12.18 -7.14
CA SER A 201 -4.07 -10.90 -7.04
C SER A 201 -5.50 -11.07 -6.55
N GLY A 202 -5.86 -10.37 -5.47
CA GLY A 202 -7.15 -10.46 -4.80
C GLY A 202 -7.39 -11.80 -4.07
N VAL A 203 -6.37 -12.66 -3.94
CA VAL A 203 -6.44 -13.93 -3.18
C VAL A 203 -5.61 -13.85 -1.92
N ILE A 204 -4.36 -13.44 -2.02
CA ILE A 204 -3.45 -13.19 -0.89
C ILE A 204 -2.82 -11.80 -1.03
N PRO A 205 -2.58 -11.07 0.07
CA PRO A 205 -1.86 -9.81 0.03
C PRO A 205 -0.44 -9.98 -0.52
N GLN A 206 -0.03 -9.10 -1.43
CA GLN A 206 1.27 -9.08 -2.06
C GLN A 206 1.96 -7.73 -1.80
N ILE A 207 3.10 -7.75 -1.12
CA ILE A 207 3.87 -6.54 -0.76
C ILE A 207 5.25 -6.63 -1.40
N SER A 208 5.65 -5.60 -2.11
CA SER A 208 7.00 -5.44 -2.66
C SER A 208 7.75 -4.32 -1.95
N ILE A 209 8.96 -4.62 -1.46
CA ILE A 209 9.85 -3.65 -0.82
C ILE A 209 11.09 -3.52 -1.71
N ILE A 210 11.29 -2.35 -2.30
CA ILE A 210 12.42 -2.07 -3.18
C ILE A 210 13.55 -1.46 -2.34
N MET A 211 14.63 -2.19 -2.19
CA MET A 211 15.79 -1.79 -1.38
C MET A 211 17.08 -1.64 -2.19
N GLY A 212 16.94 -1.62 -3.50
CA GLY A 212 18.04 -1.43 -4.44
C GLY A 212 17.51 -1.20 -5.85
N PRO A 213 18.35 -1.34 -6.89
CA PRO A 213 17.89 -1.24 -8.26
C PRO A 213 16.90 -2.36 -8.59
N ALA A 214 15.88 -2.02 -9.40
CA ALA A 214 14.99 -2.93 -10.07
C ALA A 214 14.84 -2.45 -11.52
N ALA A 215 15.50 -3.14 -12.45
CA ALA A 215 15.58 -2.69 -13.84
C ALA A 215 14.96 -3.71 -14.82
N GLY A 216 14.40 -3.20 -15.91
CA GLY A 216 13.83 -4.03 -16.98
C GLY A 216 12.64 -4.86 -16.49
N GLY A 217 12.70 -6.18 -16.69
CA GLY A 217 11.65 -7.10 -16.25
C GLY A 217 11.37 -7.08 -14.74
N ALA A 218 12.35 -6.68 -13.92
CA ALA A 218 12.21 -6.64 -12.47
C ALA A 218 11.17 -5.62 -11.96
N VAL A 219 10.78 -4.62 -12.74
CA VAL A 219 9.80 -3.59 -12.32
C VAL A 219 8.35 -4.03 -12.45
N TYR A 220 8.05 -4.97 -13.36
CA TYR A 220 6.66 -5.36 -13.62
C TYR A 220 6.09 -6.26 -12.52
N GLY A 221 6.93 -7.12 -11.90
CA GLY A 221 6.51 -7.90 -10.74
C GLY A 221 5.94 -7.02 -9.64
N PRO A 222 6.71 -6.07 -9.08
CA PRO A 222 6.22 -5.09 -8.09
C PRO A 222 4.97 -4.33 -8.54
N ALA A 223 4.92 -3.87 -9.78
CA ALA A 223 3.76 -3.14 -10.31
C ALA A 223 2.46 -3.99 -10.33
N LEU A 224 2.58 -5.31 -10.33
CA LEU A 224 1.45 -6.26 -10.23
C LEU A 224 1.07 -6.58 -8.78
N THR A 225 1.89 -6.23 -7.79
CA THR A 225 1.58 -6.45 -6.37
C THR A 225 0.65 -5.36 -5.83
N ASP A 226 0.11 -5.57 -4.63
CA ASP A 226 -0.87 -4.65 -4.04
C ASP A 226 -0.20 -3.38 -3.51
N PHE A 227 0.97 -3.52 -2.89
CA PHE A 227 1.72 -2.39 -2.33
C PHE A 227 3.19 -2.43 -2.72
N VAL A 228 3.74 -1.27 -3.04
CA VAL A 228 5.16 -1.06 -3.36
C VAL A 228 5.73 -0.02 -2.40
N ILE A 229 6.73 -0.42 -1.63
CA ILE A 229 7.46 0.42 -0.69
C ILE A 229 8.84 0.68 -1.29
N MET A 230 9.32 1.91 -1.32
CA MET A 230 10.63 2.25 -1.88
C MET A 230 11.47 3.02 -0.88
N VAL A 231 12.73 2.59 -0.71
CA VAL A 231 13.70 3.26 0.17
C VAL A 231 14.35 4.45 -0.56
N ASP A 232 14.36 5.61 0.07
CA ASP A 232 14.91 6.84 -0.51
C ASP A 232 16.41 6.66 -0.88
N LYS A 233 16.82 7.24 -2.00
CA LYS A 233 18.20 7.28 -2.52
C LYS A 233 18.84 5.94 -2.85
N THR A 234 18.33 4.82 -2.37
CA THR A 234 18.92 3.49 -2.59
C THR A 234 18.12 2.64 -3.57
N SER A 235 16.83 2.88 -3.71
CA SER A 235 15.95 2.13 -4.59
C SER A 235 15.65 2.89 -5.89
N GLN A 236 15.74 2.21 -7.02
CA GLN A 236 15.35 2.73 -8.33
C GLN A 236 14.54 1.69 -9.09
N MET A 237 13.50 2.14 -9.77
CA MET A 237 12.69 1.35 -10.69
C MET A 237 12.64 2.03 -12.06
N PHE A 238 13.03 1.33 -13.12
CA PHE A 238 12.88 1.82 -14.49
C PHE A 238 12.87 0.68 -15.49
N VAL A 239 12.13 0.82 -16.57
CA VAL A 239 12.08 -0.18 -17.67
C VAL A 239 13.43 -0.20 -18.38
N THR A 240 13.97 0.99 -18.69
CA THR A 240 15.28 1.16 -19.31
C THR A 240 16.05 2.23 -18.55
N GLY A 241 17.34 1.96 -18.30
CA GLY A 241 18.20 2.89 -17.56
C GLY A 241 18.56 4.16 -18.34
N PRO A 242 19.14 5.16 -17.65
CA PRO A 242 19.50 6.46 -18.22
C PRO A 242 20.35 6.40 -19.48
N ASP A 243 21.33 5.48 -19.53
CA ASP A 243 22.25 5.34 -20.69
C ASP A 243 21.51 4.93 -21.96
N VAL A 244 20.51 4.06 -21.86
CA VAL A 244 19.67 3.65 -23.00
C VAL A 244 18.78 4.79 -23.44
N ILE A 245 18.17 5.52 -22.51
CA ILE A 245 17.34 6.70 -22.82
C ILE A 245 18.19 7.74 -23.56
N LYS A 246 19.36 8.07 -23.04
CA LYS A 246 20.29 9.01 -23.67
C LYS A 246 20.67 8.59 -25.10
N THR A 247 20.88 7.31 -25.30
CA THR A 247 21.27 6.77 -26.62
C THR A 247 20.10 6.82 -27.61
N VAL A 248 18.86 6.55 -27.17
CA VAL A 248 17.70 6.39 -28.05
C VAL A 248 16.96 7.71 -28.27
N THR A 249 16.74 8.48 -27.20
CA THR A 249 15.94 9.72 -27.25
C THR A 249 16.77 10.99 -27.20
N GLY A 250 18.03 10.89 -26.77
CA GLY A 250 18.93 12.04 -26.53
C GLY A 250 18.69 12.75 -25.19
N GLU A 251 17.74 12.28 -24.36
CA GLU A 251 17.48 12.86 -23.05
C GLU A 251 18.59 12.50 -22.07
N ASP A 252 19.04 13.48 -21.29
CA ASP A 252 20.06 13.32 -20.22
C ASP A 252 19.37 13.40 -18.88
N VAL A 253 19.18 12.26 -18.20
CA VAL A 253 18.45 12.14 -16.95
C VAL A 253 19.22 11.27 -15.96
N GLY A 254 19.25 11.65 -14.68
CA GLY A 254 19.86 10.84 -13.64
C GLY A 254 18.98 9.67 -13.16
N MET A 255 19.59 8.66 -12.52
CA MET A 255 18.86 7.48 -12.03
C MET A 255 17.76 7.85 -11.03
N GLU A 256 18.05 8.76 -10.10
CA GLU A 256 17.07 9.21 -9.09
C GLU A 256 15.93 10.02 -9.72
N GLU A 257 16.25 10.88 -10.67
CA GLU A 257 15.24 11.68 -11.37
C GLU A 257 14.34 10.80 -12.25
N LEU A 258 14.92 9.78 -12.91
CA LEU A 258 14.18 8.88 -13.77
C LEU A 258 13.27 7.94 -13.00
N GLY A 259 13.82 7.28 -11.98
CA GLY A 259 13.15 6.15 -11.33
C GLY A 259 13.45 6.00 -9.84
N GLY A 260 13.88 7.07 -9.16
CA GLY A 260 14.09 7.04 -7.71
C GLY A 260 12.80 6.97 -6.92
N ALA A 261 12.92 6.66 -5.65
CA ALA A 261 11.77 6.48 -4.75
C ALA A 261 10.86 7.71 -4.71
N TYR A 262 11.43 8.91 -4.64
CA TYR A 262 10.67 10.16 -4.64
C TYR A 262 9.88 10.35 -5.95
N THR A 263 10.47 10.07 -7.10
CA THR A 263 9.81 10.18 -8.41
C THR A 263 8.61 9.24 -8.51
N HIS A 264 8.74 8.01 -8.04
CA HIS A 264 7.64 7.03 -8.08
C HIS A 264 6.56 7.29 -7.05
N ASN A 265 6.87 7.93 -5.93
CA ASN A 265 5.90 8.34 -4.93
C ASN A 265 5.18 9.66 -5.27
N THR A 266 5.72 10.50 -6.18
CA THR A 266 5.13 11.82 -6.48
C THR A 266 4.58 11.95 -7.89
N ARG A 267 5.20 11.28 -8.88
CA ARG A 267 4.87 11.47 -10.30
C ARG A 267 4.17 10.28 -10.93
N SER A 268 4.73 9.07 -10.80
CA SER A 268 4.16 7.89 -11.46
C SER A 268 3.08 7.18 -10.64
N GLY A 269 3.09 7.35 -9.31
CA GLY A 269 2.15 6.70 -8.42
C GLY A 269 2.29 5.18 -8.34
N VAL A 270 3.40 4.59 -8.83
CA VAL A 270 3.63 3.15 -8.69
C VAL A 270 4.02 2.77 -7.27
N ALA A 271 4.70 3.68 -6.55
CA ALA A 271 5.06 3.47 -5.15
C ALA A 271 3.97 3.99 -4.21
N HIS A 272 3.83 3.30 -3.07
CA HIS A 272 2.80 3.57 -2.07
C HIS A 272 3.37 4.19 -0.80
N TYR A 273 4.67 3.99 -0.54
CA TYR A 273 5.36 4.57 0.60
C TYR A 273 6.81 4.91 0.24
N LEU A 274 7.24 6.10 0.65
CA LEU A 274 8.62 6.58 0.57
C LEU A 274 9.28 6.37 1.94
N ALA A 275 10.06 5.32 2.07
CA ALA A 275 10.77 5.01 3.30
C ALA A 275 12.08 5.80 3.42
N GLU A 276 12.41 6.27 4.62
CA GLU A 276 13.66 6.99 4.90
C GLU A 276 14.88 6.06 4.77
N ASP A 277 14.74 4.81 5.23
CA ASP A 277 15.77 3.77 5.20
C ASP A 277 15.15 2.36 5.13
N GLU A 278 16.01 1.32 5.21
CA GLU A 278 15.56 -0.09 5.14
C GLU A 278 14.76 -0.49 6.39
N ASP A 279 15.06 0.06 7.57
CA ASP A 279 14.34 -0.19 8.83
C ASP A 279 12.90 0.36 8.73
N ASP A 280 12.76 1.62 8.30
CA ASP A 280 11.46 2.28 8.11
C ASP A 280 10.60 1.55 7.07
N ALA A 281 11.20 1.07 5.97
CA ALA A 281 10.48 0.28 4.96
C ALA A 281 9.92 -1.03 5.53
N ILE A 282 10.67 -1.71 6.39
CA ILE A 282 10.26 -2.94 7.04
C ILE A 282 9.19 -2.67 8.10
N ASP A 283 9.34 -1.65 8.91
CA ASP A 283 8.36 -1.26 9.92
C ASP A 283 7.02 -0.86 9.30
N TYR A 284 7.06 -0.12 8.17
CA TYR A 284 5.84 0.17 7.40
C TYR A 284 5.17 -1.10 6.88
N ALA A 285 5.92 -2.05 6.30
CA ALA A 285 5.38 -3.30 5.81
C ALA A 285 4.74 -4.15 6.94
N ARG A 286 5.38 -4.23 8.11
CA ARG A 286 4.84 -4.91 9.30
C ARG A 286 3.56 -4.25 9.80
N THR A 287 3.53 -2.92 9.83
CA THR A 287 2.36 -2.12 10.23
C THR A 287 1.21 -2.32 9.26
N LEU A 288 1.48 -2.21 7.95
CA LEU A 288 0.49 -2.42 6.90
C LEU A 288 -0.15 -3.81 7.01
N LEU A 289 0.67 -4.86 7.20
CA LEU A 289 0.16 -6.23 7.36
C LEU A 289 -0.78 -6.36 8.56
N GLY A 290 -0.60 -5.55 9.62
CA GLY A 290 -1.49 -5.50 10.78
C GLY A 290 -2.92 -5.05 10.47
N PHE A 291 -3.17 -4.42 9.33
CA PHE A 291 -4.51 -4.05 8.86
C PHE A 291 -5.12 -5.07 7.89
N LEU A 292 -4.32 -5.96 7.30
CA LEU A 292 -4.74 -6.86 6.24
C LEU A 292 -5.08 -8.26 6.77
N PRO A 293 -6.04 -8.97 6.15
CA PRO A 293 -6.27 -10.39 6.45
C PRO A 293 -5.14 -11.26 5.86
N ASP A 294 -5.09 -12.54 6.22
CA ASP A 294 -4.12 -13.47 5.65
C ASP A 294 -4.41 -13.77 4.16
N ASN A 295 -5.69 -13.79 3.80
CA ASN A 295 -6.19 -14.01 2.44
C ASN A 295 -7.64 -13.50 2.33
N ASN A 296 -8.19 -13.53 1.11
CA ASN A 296 -9.54 -13.04 0.82
C ASN A 296 -10.69 -13.80 1.51
N MET A 297 -10.41 -14.98 2.07
CA MET A 297 -11.39 -15.79 2.81
C MET A 297 -11.21 -15.71 4.32
N ALA A 298 -10.12 -15.12 4.78
CA ALA A 298 -9.82 -14.97 6.20
C ALA A 298 -10.59 -13.79 6.80
N GLU A 299 -10.89 -13.87 8.10
CA GLU A 299 -11.42 -12.74 8.84
C GLU A 299 -10.34 -11.66 9.02
N LEU A 300 -10.79 -10.41 9.08
CA LEU A 300 -9.91 -9.28 9.39
C LEU A 300 -9.32 -9.41 10.81
N PRO A 301 -8.06 -9.03 11.01
CA PRO A 301 -7.48 -8.95 12.33
C PRO A 301 -8.33 -8.06 13.23
N THR A 302 -8.62 -8.54 14.45
CA THR A 302 -9.38 -7.79 15.44
C THR A 302 -8.49 -7.52 16.65
N TYR A 303 -8.43 -6.27 17.05
CA TYR A 303 -7.65 -5.80 18.19
C TYR A 303 -8.57 -5.36 19.32
N SER A 304 -8.06 -5.36 20.55
CA SER A 304 -8.79 -4.74 21.66
C SER A 304 -8.97 -3.24 21.40
N SER A 305 -10.16 -2.72 21.65
CA SER A 305 -10.48 -1.32 21.46
C SER A 305 -11.26 -0.80 22.67
N ASP A 306 -10.88 0.36 23.16
CA ASP A 306 -11.60 1.11 24.20
C ASP A 306 -12.72 1.97 23.59
N PHE A 307 -13.31 1.52 22.48
CA PHE A 307 -14.32 2.26 21.74
C PHE A 307 -15.61 2.42 22.55
N GLU A 308 -15.97 3.66 22.81
CA GLU A 308 -17.22 4.02 23.46
C GLU A 308 -18.25 4.53 22.45
N PHE A 309 -19.54 4.10 22.60
CA PHE A 309 -20.66 4.54 21.76
C PHE A 309 -21.26 5.88 22.22
N GLU A 310 -20.52 6.62 23.01
CA GLU A 310 -20.87 7.98 23.43
C GLU A 310 -19.98 9.01 22.73
N THR A 311 -20.54 10.18 22.49
CA THR A 311 -19.82 11.31 21.91
C THR A 311 -18.87 11.91 22.95
N THR A 312 -17.58 11.86 22.68
CA THR A 312 -16.52 12.40 23.55
C THR A 312 -16.33 13.90 23.35
N ASP A 313 -15.56 14.54 24.24
CA ASP A 313 -15.18 15.95 24.08
C ASP A 313 -14.27 16.14 22.84
N ALA A 314 -13.46 15.14 22.52
CA ALA A 314 -12.67 15.13 21.30
C ALA A 314 -13.56 15.12 20.04
N ASP A 315 -14.63 14.32 20.03
CA ASP A 315 -15.59 14.28 18.92
C ASP A 315 -16.31 15.63 18.75
N ARG A 316 -16.60 16.35 19.84
CA ARG A 316 -17.27 17.67 19.80
C ARG A 316 -16.45 18.73 19.08
N THR A 317 -15.13 18.56 18.96
CA THR A 317 -14.29 19.48 18.18
C THR A 317 -14.68 19.52 16.71
N LEU A 318 -15.29 18.45 16.19
CA LEU A 318 -15.77 18.40 14.80
C LEU A 318 -16.90 19.40 14.52
N ASN A 319 -17.68 19.82 15.53
CA ASN A 319 -18.76 20.78 15.36
C ASN A 319 -18.30 22.18 14.91
N THR A 320 -17.01 22.49 15.11
CA THR A 320 -16.40 23.78 14.75
C THR A 320 -15.25 23.64 13.76
N LEU A 321 -15.03 22.44 13.22
CA LEU A 321 -13.89 22.17 12.33
C LEU A 321 -14.08 22.79 10.94
N ILE A 322 -15.31 22.66 10.38
CA ILE A 322 -15.59 23.20 9.04
C ILE A 322 -15.69 24.72 9.12
N PRO A 323 -14.90 25.46 8.37
CA PRO A 323 -15.01 26.91 8.31
C PRO A 323 -16.37 27.37 7.74
N ASP A 324 -16.91 28.48 8.25
CA ASP A 324 -18.16 29.07 7.74
C ASP A 324 -18.06 29.48 6.26
N SER A 325 -16.86 29.91 5.83
CA SER A 325 -16.60 30.19 4.42
C SER A 325 -16.34 28.92 3.63
N ALA A 326 -17.16 28.66 2.62
CA ALA A 326 -17.01 27.52 1.72
C ALA A 326 -15.66 27.51 0.93
N ASN A 327 -14.97 28.65 0.86
CA ASN A 327 -13.69 28.80 0.19
C ASN A 327 -12.48 28.61 1.13
N GLN A 328 -12.69 28.55 2.44
CA GLN A 328 -11.62 28.32 3.39
C GLN A 328 -11.32 26.82 3.47
N PRO A 329 -10.07 26.39 3.21
CA PRO A 329 -9.69 24.99 3.32
C PRO A 329 -9.53 24.56 4.78
N TYR A 330 -9.64 23.25 5.01
CA TYR A 330 -9.28 22.57 6.25
C TYR A 330 -8.56 21.26 5.91
N ASP A 331 -7.88 20.67 6.89
CA ASP A 331 -7.20 19.41 6.73
C ASP A 331 -8.13 18.24 7.11
N ILE A 332 -8.39 17.35 6.16
CA ILE A 332 -9.27 16.19 6.35
C ILE A 332 -8.71 15.17 7.35
N HIS A 333 -7.38 15.14 7.56
CA HIS A 333 -6.77 14.24 8.53
C HIS A 333 -7.35 14.44 9.93
N THR A 334 -7.69 15.68 10.29
CA THR A 334 -8.34 15.96 11.59
C THR A 334 -9.69 15.22 11.75
N VAL A 335 -10.47 15.05 10.68
CA VAL A 335 -11.71 14.27 10.72
C VAL A 335 -11.38 12.78 10.80
N ILE A 336 -10.44 12.30 9.99
CA ILE A 336 -10.04 10.90 9.95
C ILE A 336 -9.57 10.44 11.33
N GLU A 337 -8.68 11.21 11.97
CA GLU A 337 -8.15 10.94 13.31
C GLU A 337 -9.23 10.87 14.40
N ARG A 338 -10.37 11.56 14.22
CA ARG A 338 -11.51 11.47 15.13
C ARG A 338 -12.42 10.27 14.87
N VAL A 339 -12.38 9.72 13.66
CA VAL A 339 -13.20 8.56 13.27
C VAL A 339 -12.54 7.25 13.66
N VAL A 340 -11.22 7.16 13.55
CA VAL A 340 -10.47 5.92 13.81
C VAL A 340 -10.06 5.78 15.27
N ASP A 341 -9.93 4.54 15.74
CA ASP A 341 -9.51 4.21 17.09
C ASP A 341 -8.09 4.74 17.36
N GLY A 342 -7.90 5.39 18.52
CA GLY A 342 -6.59 5.89 18.93
C GLY A 342 -5.96 6.95 18.01
N ALA A 343 -6.72 7.51 17.07
CA ALA A 343 -6.21 8.38 16.00
C ALA A 343 -5.14 7.70 15.12
N GLU A 344 -5.12 6.37 15.07
CA GLU A 344 -4.17 5.58 14.27
C GLU A 344 -4.65 5.46 12.82
N PHE A 345 -4.02 6.21 11.93
CA PHE A 345 -4.29 6.17 10.49
C PHE A 345 -3.00 5.88 9.72
N LEU A 346 -2.99 4.80 8.96
CA LEU A 346 -1.90 4.45 8.05
C LEU A 346 -2.26 4.95 6.65
N GLU A 347 -1.76 6.13 6.29
CA GLU A 347 -1.96 6.69 4.97
C GLU A 347 -1.16 5.93 3.90
N VAL A 348 -1.81 5.69 2.76
CA VAL A 348 -1.21 5.04 1.58
C VAL A 348 -1.07 6.09 0.48
N GLN A 349 0.08 6.14 -0.18
CA GLN A 349 0.41 7.11 -1.23
C GLN A 349 0.22 8.60 -0.82
N PRO A 350 0.74 9.04 0.33
CA PRO A 350 0.52 10.42 0.80
C PRO A 350 1.06 11.48 -0.17
N LEU A 351 2.10 11.15 -0.95
CA LEU A 351 2.76 12.08 -1.86
C LEU A 351 2.18 12.08 -3.29
N PHE A 352 1.39 11.05 -3.66
CA PHE A 352 0.75 10.96 -4.96
C PHE A 352 -0.71 11.39 -4.87
N ALA A 353 -1.15 12.27 -5.78
CA ALA A 353 -2.52 12.81 -5.79
C ALA A 353 -3.00 13.22 -4.38
N PRO A 354 -2.35 14.21 -3.72
CA PRO A 354 -2.63 14.56 -2.32
C PRO A 354 -4.00 15.23 -2.13
N ASN A 355 -4.72 15.53 -3.19
CA ASN A 355 -6.10 16.00 -3.20
C ASN A 355 -7.12 14.91 -2.84
N ILE A 356 -6.69 13.65 -2.75
CA ILE A 356 -7.44 12.53 -2.18
C ILE A 356 -6.55 11.74 -1.21
N VAL A 357 -7.08 11.48 -0.03
CA VAL A 357 -6.42 10.69 1.02
C VAL A 357 -7.02 9.29 1.00
N ILE A 358 -6.16 8.28 1.02
CA ILE A 358 -6.53 6.88 1.19
C ILE A 358 -5.66 6.24 2.26
N GLY A 359 -6.19 5.29 2.99
CA GLY A 359 -5.41 4.57 4.00
C GLY A 359 -6.25 3.68 4.87
N PHE A 360 -5.62 3.08 5.85
CA PHE A 360 -6.24 2.15 6.79
C PHE A 360 -6.32 2.75 8.19
N GLY A 361 -7.42 2.51 8.85
CA GLY A 361 -7.63 2.75 10.27
C GLY A 361 -8.37 1.59 10.91
N ARG A 362 -8.70 1.74 12.19
CA ARG A 362 -9.57 0.77 12.88
C ARG A 362 -10.79 1.48 13.44
N VAL A 363 -11.92 0.79 13.43
CA VAL A 363 -13.14 1.19 14.14
C VAL A 363 -13.61 -0.01 14.95
N GLU A 364 -13.74 0.14 16.27
CA GLU A 364 -14.00 -0.97 17.20
C GLU A 364 -12.95 -2.11 17.07
N GLY A 365 -11.69 -1.78 16.91
CA GLY A 365 -10.57 -2.71 16.76
C GLY A 365 -10.52 -3.44 15.43
N ARG A 366 -11.38 -3.12 14.45
CA ARG A 366 -11.47 -3.77 13.14
C ARG A 366 -10.99 -2.84 12.04
N SER A 367 -10.22 -3.37 11.11
CA SER A 367 -9.70 -2.61 9.98
C SER A 367 -10.81 -2.05 9.10
N VAL A 368 -10.63 -0.81 8.67
CA VAL A 368 -11.46 -0.12 7.68
C VAL A 368 -10.56 0.62 6.69
N GLY A 369 -10.96 0.64 5.41
CA GLY A 369 -10.36 1.53 4.42
C GLY A 369 -11.02 2.91 4.49
N ILE A 370 -10.22 3.96 4.53
CA ILE A 370 -10.68 5.35 4.52
C ILE A 370 -10.36 5.96 3.15
N ILE A 371 -11.33 6.64 2.57
CA ILE A 371 -11.16 7.43 1.34
C ILE A 371 -11.75 8.81 1.60
N ALA A 372 -10.98 9.87 1.42
CA ALA A 372 -11.42 11.21 1.75
C ALA A 372 -10.90 12.25 0.76
N ASN A 373 -11.73 13.21 0.36
CA ASN A 373 -11.24 14.39 -0.35
C ASN A 373 -10.43 15.27 0.60
N GLN A 374 -9.31 15.85 0.12
CA GLN A 374 -8.46 16.76 0.90
C GLN A 374 -8.69 18.22 0.49
N PRO A 375 -9.51 18.98 1.20
CA PRO A 375 -9.83 20.36 0.83
C PRO A 375 -8.65 21.33 0.85
N SER A 376 -7.59 21.02 1.59
CA SER A 376 -6.36 21.81 1.61
C SER A 376 -5.50 21.64 0.35
N GLN A 377 -5.81 20.63 -0.47
CA GLN A 377 -5.11 20.33 -1.72
C GLN A 377 -6.10 20.41 -2.89
N MET A 378 -5.87 21.33 -3.82
CA MET A 378 -6.75 21.55 -4.99
C MET A 378 -8.26 21.64 -4.62
N ALA A 379 -8.58 22.14 -3.41
CA ALA A 379 -9.93 22.20 -2.85
C ALA A 379 -10.69 20.84 -2.81
N GLY A 380 -9.98 19.71 -2.79
CA GLY A 380 -10.56 18.36 -2.83
C GLY A 380 -11.10 17.95 -4.20
N THR A 381 -10.76 18.70 -5.27
CA THR A 381 -11.20 18.40 -6.64
C THR A 381 -10.62 17.07 -7.11
N LEU A 382 -11.42 16.27 -7.83
CA LEU A 382 -10.92 15.04 -8.46
C LEU A 382 -10.20 15.35 -9.77
N ASN A 383 -9.03 14.78 -9.95
CA ASN A 383 -8.31 14.71 -11.22
C ASN A 383 -8.08 13.24 -11.61
N ILE A 384 -7.40 13.01 -12.71
CA ILE A 384 -7.11 11.66 -13.21
C ILE A 384 -6.42 10.82 -12.15
N GLU A 385 -5.36 11.34 -11.55
CA GLU A 385 -4.51 10.63 -10.58
C GLU A 385 -5.29 10.28 -9.31
N ALA A 386 -6.11 11.20 -8.81
CA ALA A 386 -6.98 10.95 -7.66
C ALA A 386 -8.01 9.85 -7.94
N GLY A 387 -8.59 9.86 -9.13
CA GLY A 387 -9.52 8.81 -9.56
C GLY A 387 -8.86 7.43 -9.64
N GLU A 388 -7.65 7.34 -10.16
CA GLU A 388 -6.91 6.06 -10.25
C GLU A 388 -6.43 5.56 -8.87
N LYS A 389 -5.89 6.46 -8.04
CA LYS A 389 -5.48 6.16 -6.67
C LYS A 389 -6.66 5.59 -5.86
N ALA A 390 -7.79 6.28 -5.83
CA ALA A 390 -8.96 5.85 -5.09
C ALA A 390 -9.57 4.55 -5.65
N SER A 391 -9.69 4.41 -6.98
CA SER A 391 -10.29 3.21 -7.58
C SER A 391 -9.51 1.94 -7.29
N ARG A 392 -8.17 2.00 -7.33
CA ARG A 392 -7.31 0.87 -6.95
C ARG A 392 -7.49 0.50 -5.48
N PHE A 393 -7.58 1.49 -4.60
CA PHE A 393 -7.77 1.27 -3.17
C PHE A 393 -9.14 0.68 -2.84
N VAL A 394 -10.24 1.16 -3.46
CA VAL A 394 -11.58 0.56 -3.34
C VAL A 394 -11.56 -0.91 -3.74
N ARG A 395 -10.95 -1.24 -4.88
CA ARG A 395 -10.86 -2.62 -5.36
C ARG A 395 -10.03 -3.52 -4.44
N PHE A 396 -8.95 -2.98 -3.88
CA PHE A 396 -8.15 -3.70 -2.87
C PHE A 396 -8.99 -4.01 -1.62
N CYS A 397 -9.66 -3.00 -1.07
CA CYS A 397 -10.52 -3.19 0.10
C CYS A 397 -11.62 -4.23 -0.15
N ASP A 398 -12.28 -4.15 -1.32
CA ASP A 398 -13.32 -5.12 -1.70
C ASP A 398 -12.77 -6.55 -1.85
N ALA A 399 -11.61 -6.71 -2.50
CA ALA A 399 -10.98 -8.01 -2.69
C ALA A 399 -10.62 -8.71 -1.36
N PHE A 400 -10.30 -7.92 -0.33
CA PHE A 400 -9.89 -8.44 0.99
C PHE A 400 -10.94 -8.22 2.09
N SER A 401 -12.19 -8.01 1.73
CA SER A 401 -13.32 -7.88 2.66
C SER A 401 -13.16 -6.76 3.71
N ILE A 402 -12.43 -5.69 3.36
CA ILE A 402 -12.21 -4.53 4.23
C ILE A 402 -13.35 -3.52 4.00
N PRO A 403 -14.17 -3.19 5.00
CA PRO A 403 -15.19 -2.17 4.90
C PRO A 403 -14.61 -0.80 4.51
N ILE A 404 -15.37 0.00 3.77
CA ILE A 404 -14.92 1.31 3.29
C ILE A 404 -15.74 2.42 3.93
N VAL A 405 -15.04 3.43 4.45
CA VAL A 405 -15.60 4.70 4.90
C VAL A 405 -15.15 5.80 3.97
N THR A 406 -16.09 6.51 3.37
CA THR A 406 -15.83 7.62 2.44
C THR A 406 -16.22 8.94 3.06
N LEU A 407 -15.31 9.91 3.13
CA LEU A 407 -15.55 11.26 3.63
C LEU A 407 -15.52 12.24 2.44
N VAL A 408 -16.66 12.91 2.19
CA VAL A 408 -16.86 13.66 0.95
C VAL A 408 -16.83 15.17 1.20
N ASP A 409 -15.92 15.86 0.52
CA ASP A 409 -15.93 17.30 0.31
C ASP A 409 -15.32 17.60 -1.07
N VAL A 410 -16.13 17.46 -2.13
CA VAL A 410 -15.69 17.51 -3.51
C VAL A 410 -16.47 18.54 -4.34
N PRO A 411 -15.79 19.57 -4.88
CA PRO A 411 -16.43 20.58 -5.71
C PRO A 411 -16.69 20.15 -7.15
N GLY A 412 -16.04 19.08 -7.63
CA GLY A 412 -16.15 18.59 -9.00
C GLY A 412 -14.90 17.87 -9.49
N TYR A 413 -14.89 17.53 -10.77
CA TYR A 413 -13.68 17.13 -11.48
C TYR A 413 -12.89 18.37 -11.91
N LEU A 414 -11.56 18.25 -11.95
CA LEU A 414 -10.66 19.30 -12.39
C LEU A 414 -10.93 19.59 -13.89
N PRO A 415 -11.37 20.81 -14.25
CA PRO A 415 -11.58 21.17 -15.64
C PRO A 415 -10.25 21.47 -16.35
N GLY A 416 -10.19 21.26 -17.64
CA GLY A 416 -9.04 21.65 -18.46
C GLY A 416 -8.78 20.70 -19.62
N THR A 417 -8.20 21.24 -20.69
CA THR A 417 -7.88 20.46 -21.89
C THR A 417 -6.89 19.34 -21.62
N ASP A 418 -5.94 19.55 -20.70
CA ASP A 418 -4.99 18.52 -20.28
C ASP A 418 -5.71 17.31 -19.68
N GLN A 419 -6.64 17.55 -18.73
CA GLN A 419 -7.43 16.47 -18.12
C GLN A 419 -8.32 15.76 -19.15
N GLU A 420 -8.98 16.51 -20.05
CA GLU A 420 -9.83 15.91 -21.10
C GLU A 420 -9.01 15.07 -22.07
N TRP A 421 -7.89 15.58 -22.58
CA TRP A 421 -7.08 14.91 -23.59
C TRP A 421 -6.27 13.74 -23.03
N THR A 422 -5.85 13.80 -21.78
CA THR A 422 -5.19 12.68 -21.09
C THR A 422 -6.19 11.64 -20.56
N GLY A 423 -7.49 11.88 -20.72
CA GLY A 423 -8.54 10.87 -20.60
C GLY A 423 -9.23 10.82 -19.24
N VAL A 424 -9.56 11.96 -18.65
CA VAL A 424 -10.30 12.02 -17.36
C VAL A 424 -11.60 11.22 -17.41
N ILE A 425 -12.31 11.16 -18.56
CA ILE A 425 -13.55 10.39 -18.72
C ILE A 425 -13.26 8.89 -18.52
N ARG A 426 -12.32 8.33 -19.29
CA ARG A 426 -11.99 6.91 -19.25
C ARG A 426 -11.36 6.52 -17.91
N ARG A 427 -10.40 7.31 -17.43
CA ARG A 427 -9.65 7.01 -16.20
C ARG A 427 -10.49 7.30 -14.97
N GLY A 428 -11.32 8.35 -14.97
CA GLY A 428 -12.28 8.65 -13.89
C GLY A 428 -13.41 7.62 -13.77
N ALA A 429 -13.81 7.00 -14.89
CA ALA A 429 -14.80 5.91 -14.89
C ALA A 429 -14.36 4.67 -14.08
N LYS A 430 -13.04 4.49 -13.84
CA LYS A 430 -12.53 3.44 -12.96
C LYS A 430 -13.09 3.54 -11.55
N LEU A 431 -13.22 4.76 -11.01
CA LEU A 431 -13.75 4.97 -9.66
C LEU A 431 -15.24 4.64 -9.57
N ILE A 432 -16.02 5.01 -10.60
CA ILE A 432 -17.43 4.60 -10.72
C ILE A 432 -17.54 3.08 -10.70
N TYR A 433 -16.74 2.43 -11.53
CA TYR A 433 -16.74 0.97 -11.64
C TYR A 433 -16.38 0.31 -10.30
N ALA A 434 -15.33 0.81 -9.62
CA ALA A 434 -14.85 0.24 -8.37
C ALA A 434 -15.92 0.27 -7.26
N TYR A 435 -16.58 1.41 -7.05
CA TYR A 435 -17.64 1.52 -6.05
C TYR A 435 -18.88 0.71 -6.43
N ALA A 436 -19.31 0.75 -7.70
CA ALA A 436 -20.50 0.03 -8.14
C ALA A 436 -20.33 -1.50 -8.12
N GLU A 437 -19.10 -2.00 -8.20
CA GLU A 437 -18.79 -3.44 -8.11
C GLU A 437 -18.53 -3.90 -6.66
N ALA A 438 -18.19 -2.99 -5.74
CA ALA A 438 -17.82 -3.33 -4.38
C ALA A 438 -18.95 -4.01 -3.60
N THR A 439 -18.61 -5.10 -2.92
CA THR A 439 -19.54 -5.92 -2.13
C THR A 439 -19.38 -5.76 -0.63
N VAL A 440 -18.30 -5.14 -0.18
CA VAL A 440 -18.04 -4.83 1.23
C VAL A 440 -18.99 -3.77 1.79
N PRO A 441 -19.12 -3.62 3.12
CA PRO A 441 -19.83 -2.49 3.71
C PRO A 441 -19.27 -1.15 3.22
N LEU A 442 -20.16 -0.29 2.72
CA LEU A 442 -19.85 1.05 2.22
C LEU A 442 -20.60 2.09 3.06
N VAL A 443 -19.86 2.91 3.80
CA VAL A 443 -20.41 4.01 4.62
C VAL A 443 -19.85 5.32 4.12
N THR A 444 -20.72 6.23 3.69
CA THR A 444 -20.33 7.55 3.16
C THR A 444 -20.84 8.65 4.07
N VAL A 445 -20.01 9.64 4.38
CA VAL A 445 -20.38 10.85 5.12
C VAL A 445 -20.02 12.08 4.29
N ILE A 446 -21.03 12.88 3.97
CA ILE A 446 -20.87 14.13 3.23
C ILE A 446 -20.64 15.26 4.23
N LEU A 447 -19.46 15.86 4.19
CA LEU A 447 -19.02 16.87 5.17
C LEU A 447 -19.40 18.28 4.73
N ARG A 448 -19.17 18.60 3.44
CA ARG A 448 -19.43 19.94 2.89
C ARG A 448 -19.86 19.84 1.42
N LYS A 449 -18.98 20.12 0.47
CA LYS A 449 -19.32 20.13 -0.97
C LYS A 449 -19.52 18.71 -1.51
N ALA A 450 -20.57 18.53 -2.28
CA ALA A 450 -20.88 17.29 -2.99
C ALA A 450 -21.55 17.66 -4.32
N TYR A 451 -20.74 18.02 -5.34
CA TYR A 451 -21.26 18.59 -6.57
C TYR A 451 -21.06 17.69 -7.79
N GLY A 452 -22.14 17.59 -8.58
CA GLY A 452 -22.17 16.98 -9.90
C GLY A 452 -21.73 15.52 -9.92
N GLY A 453 -21.09 15.11 -11.02
CA GLY A 453 -20.60 13.73 -11.19
C GLY A 453 -19.58 13.33 -10.13
N ALA A 454 -18.80 14.27 -9.63
CA ALA A 454 -17.79 13.98 -8.60
C ALA A 454 -18.40 13.51 -7.27
N TYR A 455 -19.56 14.08 -6.87
CA TYR A 455 -20.33 13.57 -5.75
C TYR A 455 -20.74 12.11 -5.98
N ILE A 456 -21.27 11.81 -7.17
CA ILE A 456 -21.76 10.45 -7.47
C ILE A 456 -20.60 9.44 -7.35
N VAL A 457 -19.42 9.73 -7.91
CA VAL A 457 -18.30 8.78 -7.94
C VAL A 457 -17.60 8.59 -6.60
N MET A 458 -17.84 9.47 -5.63
CA MET A 458 -17.30 9.36 -4.26
C MET A 458 -18.18 8.48 -3.36
N GLY A 459 -18.62 7.34 -3.85
CA GLY A 459 -19.38 6.37 -3.07
C GLY A 459 -20.75 6.89 -2.64
N SER A 460 -21.52 7.47 -3.57
CA SER A 460 -22.89 7.91 -3.29
C SER A 460 -23.84 6.74 -3.06
N LYS A 461 -25.01 7.01 -2.47
CA LYS A 461 -26.07 6.02 -2.28
C LYS A 461 -26.48 5.36 -3.59
N GLN A 462 -26.53 6.12 -4.69
CA GLN A 462 -26.90 5.66 -6.02
C GLN A 462 -25.85 4.71 -6.63
N LEU A 463 -24.58 4.76 -6.20
CA LEU A 463 -23.55 3.80 -6.57
C LEU A 463 -23.44 2.60 -5.64
N GLY A 464 -24.30 2.50 -4.62
CA GLY A 464 -24.36 1.33 -3.76
C GLY A 464 -23.87 1.54 -2.33
N ALA A 465 -23.67 2.79 -1.87
CA ALA A 465 -23.40 3.02 -0.46
C ALA A 465 -24.55 2.45 0.40
N ASP A 466 -24.20 1.63 1.38
CA ASP A 466 -25.19 1.01 2.28
C ASP A 466 -25.79 2.04 3.24
N VAL A 467 -24.93 2.93 3.74
CA VAL A 467 -25.33 4.04 4.61
C VAL A 467 -24.67 5.32 4.11
N ASN A 468 -25.48 6.33 3.81
CA ASN A 468 -25.03 7.64 3.35
C ASN A 468 -25.54 8.72 4.30
N LEU A 469 -24.64 9.36 5.04
CA LEU A 469 -24.94 10.40 6.01
C LEU A 469 -24.41 11.75 5.53
N ALA A 470 -24.99 12.82 6.05
CA ALA A 470 -24.51 14.17 5.77
C ALA A 470 -24.38 14.99 7.06
N TRP A 471 -23.43 15.92 7.08
CA TRP A 471 -23.41 16.99 8.07
C TRP A 471 -24.40 18.11 7.68
N PRO A 472 -24.84 18.95 8.63
CA PRO A 472 -25.68 20.12 8.31
C PRO A 472 -25.00 21.11 7.36
N THR A 473 -23.67 21.10 7.29
CA THR A 473 -22.83 21.91 6.39
C THR A 473 -22.75 21.37 4.98
N ALA A 474 -23.35 20.20 4.69
CA ALA A 474 -23.31 19.58 3.38
C ALA A 474 -24.09 20.40 2.34
N GLU A 475 -23.52 20.49 1.14
CA GLU A 475 -24.15 21.10 -0.03
C GLU A 475 -24.19 20.06 -1.15
N ILE A 476 -25.38 19.53 -1.46
CA ILE A 476 -25.56 18.43 -2.42
C ILE A 476 -26.32 18.95 -3.63
N ALA A 477 -25.66 19.07 -4.79
CA ALA A 477 -26.28 19.62 -6.00
C ALA A 477 -25.54 19.26 -7.27
N VAL A 478 -26.15 19.60 -8.42
CA VAL A 478 -25.49 19.47 -9.73
C VAL A 478 -24.25 20.38 -9.82
N MET A 479 -24.31 21.57 -9.21
CA MET A 479 -23.19 22.52 -9.12
C MET A 479 -23.40 23.48 -7.95
N GLY A 480 -22.33 24.12 -7.50
CA GLY A 480 -22.40 25.13 -6.44
C GLY A 480 -23.09 26.41 -6.89
N GLY A 481 -23.59 27.19 -5.91
CA GLY A 481 -24.42 28.38 -6.16
C GLY A 481 -23.79 29.41 -7.09
N GLN A 482 -22.48 29.66 -7.00
CA GLN A 482 -21.79 30.61 -7.87
C GLN A 482 -21.82 30.19 -9.36
N GLY A 483 -21.71 28.89 -9.65
CA GLY A 483 -21.85 28.36 -11.01
C GLY A 483 -23.26 28.39 -11.51
N ALA A 484 -24.23 28.00 -10.67
CA ALA A 484 -25.64 27.93 -10.98
C ALA A 484 -26.23 29.30 -11.36
N VAL A 485 -25.85 30.35 -10.64
CA VAL A 485 -26.34 31.73 -10.87
C VAL A 485 -26.03 32.21 -12.30
N ASN A 486 -24.87 31.92 -12.84
CA ASN A 486 -24.50 32.34 -14.18
C ASN A 486 -25.35 31.68 -15.28
N ILE A 487 -25.96 30.55 -15.00
CA ILE A 487 -26.80 29.80 -15.94
C ILE A 487 -28.28 30.14 -15.73
N LEU A 488 -28.76 29.99 -14.50
CA LEU A 488 -30.17 30.08 -14.17
C LEU A 488 -30.68 31.51 -14.12
N TYR A 489 -29.89 32.44 -13.60
CA TYR A 489 -30.28 33.82 -13.34
C TYR A 489 -29.64 34.84 -14.31
N ARG A 490 -29.18 34.37 -15.48
CA ARG A 490 -28.57 35.23 -16.48
C ARG A 490 -29.41 36.45 -16.87
N GLY A 491 -30.75 36.28 -16.98
CA GLY A 491 -31.65 37.36 -17.31
C GLY A 491 -31.84 38.38 -16.17
N GLU A 492 -31.78 37.93 -14.89
CA GLU A 492 -31.88 38.80 -13.72
C GLU A 492 -30.61 39.62 -13.54
N ILE A 493 -29.45 38.97 -13.73
CA ILE A 493 -28.14 39.65 -13.69
C ILE A 493 -28.08 40.75 -14.76
N LYS A 494 -28.52 40.46 -15.99
CA LYS A 494 -28.55 41.45 -17.06
C LYS A 494 -29.49 42.64 -16.73
N ARG A 495 -30.66 42.37 -16.15
CA ARG A 495 -31.58 43.45 -15.71
C ARG A 495 -30.98 44.33 -14.62
N ALA A 496 -30.23 43.72 -13.65
CA ALA A 496 -29.53 44.45 -12.61
C ALA A 496 -28.41 45.34 -13.19
N GLU A 497 -27.70 44.84 -14.17
CA GLU A 497 -26.67 45.59 -14.90
C GLU A 497 -27.27 46.80 -15.63
N GLU A 498 -28.38 46.59 -16.37
CA GLU A 498 -29.13 47.64 -17.08
C GLU A 498 -29.73 48.67 -16.11
N ALA A 499 -30.09 48.27 -14.91
CA ALA A 499 -30.64 49.15 -13.86
C ALA A 499 -29.54 49.89 -13.06
N GLY A 500 -28.26 49.60 -13.29
CA GLY A 500 -27.12 50.19 -12.56
C GLY A 500 -26.99 49.71 -11.12
N GLU A 501 -27.55 48.53 -10.79
CA GLU A 501 -27.39 47.90 -9.48
C GLU A 501 -25.98 47.30 -9.30
N ASP A 502 -25.59 47.04 -8.04
CA ASP A 502 -24.36 46.29 -7.75
C ASP A 502 -24.51 44.81 -8.17
N VAL A 503 -24.06 44.51 -9.37
CA VAL A 503 -24.10 43.18 -9.97
C VAL A 503 -23.44 42.11 -9.08
N ALA A 504 -22.38 42.46 -8.34
CA ALA A 504 -21.69 41.53 -7.46
C ALA A 504 -22.56 41.18 -6.24
N ALA A 505 -23.21 42.17 -5.66
CA ALA A 505 -24.18 41.97 -4.56
C ALA A 505 -25.37 41.13 -5.01
N VAL A 506 -25.95 41.42 -6.21
CA VAL A 506 -27.04 40.61 -6.79
C VAL A 506 -26.63 39.16 -7.00
N ARG A 507 -25.45 38.92 -7.58
CA ARG A 507 -24.92 37.56 -7.78
C ARG A 507 -24.74 36.81 -6.45
N THR A 508 -24.20 37.48 -5.44
CA THR A 508 -24.01 36.90 -4.10
C THR A 508 -25.36 36.53 -3.46
N ARG A 509 -26.33 37.43 -3.53
CA ARG A 509 -27.69 37.15 -3.04
C ARG A 509 -28.31 35.94 -3.71
N LEU A 510 -28.28 35.87 -5.04
CA LEU A 510 -28.84 34.78 -5.82
C LEU A 510 -28.10 33.45 -5.57
N ALA A 511 -26.77 33.48 -5.40
CA ALA A 511 -25.99 32.30 -5.05
C ALA A 511 -26.36 31.75 -3.67
N ASN A 512 -26.52 32.65 -2.68
CA ASN A 512 -26.93 32.25 -1.34
C ASN A 512 -28.37 31.70 -1.32
N GLU A 513 -29.27 32.30 -2.09
CA GLU A 513 -30.66 31.82 -2.24
C GLU A 513 -30.71 30.44 -2.90
N TYR A 514 -29.91 30.22 -3.94
CA TYR A 514 -29.76 28.90 -4.57
C TYR A 514 -29.20 27.87 -3.59
N THR A 515 -28.11 28.22 -2.88
CA THR A 515 -27.50 27.33 -1.89
C THR A 515 -28.53 26.93 -0.82
N TYR A 516 -29.26 27.87 -0.27
CA TYR A 516 -30.28 27.59 0.76
C TYR A 516 -31.42 26.71 0.23
N ASN A 517 -31.95 27.01 -0.95
CA ASN A 517 -33.15 26.36 -1.47
C ASN A 517 -32.88 25.05 -2.25
N VAL A 518 -31.67 24.85 -2.79
CA VAL A 518 -31.42 23.75 -3.73
C VAL A 518 -30.33 22.81 -3.23
N THR A 519 -29.31 23.30 -2.51
CA THR A 519 -28.16 22.45 -2.13
C THR A 519 -28.27 21.88 -0.71
N SER A 520 -29.27 22.27 0.05
CA SER A 520 -29.47 21.84 1.44
C SER A 520 -29.52 20.31 1.58
N PRO A 521 -28.79 19.71 2.53
CA PRO A 521 -28.85 18.27 2.76
C PRO A 521 -30.24 17.80 3.20
N PHE A 522 -31.06 18.68 3.78
CA PHE A 522 -32.44 18.37 4.15
C PHE A 522 -33.30 18.05 2.92
N LEU A 523 -33.07 18.73 1.80
CA LEU A 523 -33.77 18.42 0.55
C LEU A 523 -33.41 17.04 0.01
N ALA A 524 -32.14 16.65 0.12
CA ALA A 524 -31.68 15.32 -0.24
C ALA A 524 -32.29 14.24 0.70
N ALA A 525 -32.36 14.52 2.00
CA ALA A 525 -32.96 13.62 2.98
C ALA A 525 -34.48 13.44 2.77
N GLU A 526 -35.22 14.52 2.49
CA GLU A 526 -36.67 14.49 2.18
C GLU A 526 -36.97 13.60 0.95
N ARG A 527 -36.03 13.48 0.02
CA ARG A 527 -36.18 12.66 -1.18
C ARG A 527 -35.58 11.25 -1.04
N GLY A 528 -35.00 10.94 0.11
CA GLY A 528 -34.36 9.64 0.34
C GLY A 528 -33.04 9.44 -0.41
N GLU A 529 -32.39 10.52 -0.86
CA GLU A 529 -31.09 10.47 -1.54
C GLU A 529 -29.92 10.28 -0.56
N ILE A 530 -30.13 10.56 0.73
CA ILE A 530 -29.27 10.24 1.86
C ILE A 530 -30.09 9.61 2.99
N ASP A 531 -29.45 8.86 3.89
CA ASP A 531 -30.12 8.12 4.95
C ASP A 531 -30.33 8.95 6.23
N GLY A 532 -29.56 10.02 6.40
CA GLY A 532 -29.70 10.87 7.56
C GLY A 532 -28.76 12.06 7.60
N ILE A 533 -29.11 13.02 8.46
CA ILE A 533 -28.28 14.17 8.76
C ILE A 533 -27.81 14.01 10.20
N ILE A 534 -26.52 14.12 10.44
CA ILE A 534 -25.91 13.93 11.75
C ILE A 534 -25.14 15.17 12.19
N GLU A 535 -25.16 15.45 13.47
CA GLU A 535 -24.24 16.42 14.05
C GLU A 535 -22.79 15.96 13.85
N PRO A 536 -21.84 16.82 13.45
CA PRO A 536 -20.45 16.41 13.19
C PRO A 536 -19.80 15.64 14.33
N ALA A 537 -20.06 16.01 15.58
CA ALA A 537 -19.60 15.31 16.77
C ALA A 537 -20.05 13.83 16.84
N ASN A 538 -21.13 13.46 16.16
CA ASN A 538 -21.67 12.10 16.17
C ASN A 538 -21.08 11.21 15.05
N THR A 539 -20.14 11.70 14.26
CA THR A 539 -19.63 11.01 13.07
C THR A 539 -19.02 9.65 13.42
N ARG A 540 -18.09 9.60 14.38
CA ARG A 540 -17.44 8.37 14.82
C ARG A 540 -18.45 7.31 15.28
N VAL A 541 -19.36 7.71 16.14
CA VAL A 541 -20.39 6.81 16.70
C VAL A 541 -21.35 6.32 15.61
N SER A 542 -21.73 7.19 14.67
CA SER A 542 -22.64 6.85 13.56
C SER A 542 -21.99 5.88 12.58
N ILE A 543 -20.71 6.09 12.22
CA ILE A 543 -19.93 5.17 11.40
C ILE A 543 -19.82 3.80 12.08
N ALA A 544 -19.46 3.75 13.35
CA ALA A 544 -19.34 2.49 14.09
C ALA A 544 -20.67 1.72 14.16
N LYS A 545 -21.79 2.42 14.42
CA LYS A 545 -23.13 1.81 14.39
C LYS A 545 -23.50 1.24 13.02
N ALA A 546 -23.19 1.99 11.94
CA ALA A 546 -23.42 1.55 10.57
C ALA A 546 -22.59 0.30 10.23
N LEU A 547 -21.29 0.34 10.51
CA LEU A 547 -20.39 -0.80 10.27
C LEU A 547 -20.80 -2.03 11.10
N ARG A 548 -21.22 -1.85 12.35
CA ARG A 548 -21.75 -2.93 13.20
C ARG A 548 -23.00 -3.56 12.61
N ALA A 549 -23.93 -2.75 12.11
CA ALA A 549 -25.16 -3.25 11.47
C ALA A 549 -24.85 -4.02 10.16
N LEU A 550 -23.81 -3.62 9.45
CA LEU A 550 -23.42 -4.19 8.17
C LEU A 550 -22.46 -5.40 8.28
N ARG A 551 -22.06 -5.84 9.46
CA ARG A 551 -21.16 -6.99 9.66
C ARG A 551 -21.62 -8.26 8.95
N GLY A 552 -22.91 -8.46 8.83
CA GLY A 552 -23.51 -9.61 8.15
C GLY A 552 -23.87 -9.37 6.68
N LYS A 553 -23.45 -8.23 6.09
CA LYS A 553 -23.77 -7.91 4.69
C LYS A 553 -23.36 -9.05 3.76
N ARG A 554 -24.28 -9.42 2.86
CA ARG A 554 -24.05 -10.32 1.73
C ARG A 554 -24.53 -9.62 0.48
N ALA A 555 -23.64 -9.40 -0.47
CA ALA A 555 -23.97 -8.87 -1.78
C ALA A 555 -23.51 -9.87 -2.84
N GLU A 556 -24.40 -10.23 -3.74
CA GLU A 556 -24.11 -11.13 -4.85
C GLU A 556 -24.02 -10.33 -6.15
N LEU A 557 -22.91 -10.49 -6.84
CA LEU A 557 -22.75 -9.95 -8.18
C LEU A 557 -23.23 -10.97 -9.23
N PRO A 558 -23.73 -10.52 -10.38
CA PRO A 558 -24.04 -11.43 -11.49
C PRO A 558 -22.84 -12.29 -11.84
N PRO A 559 -23.02 -13.62 -12.10
CA PRO A 559 -21.93 -14.50 -12.47
C PRO A 559 -21.17 -13.99 -13.71
N LYS A 560 -19.87 -13.87 -13.60
CA LYS A 560 -18.99 -13.44 -14.72
C LYS A 560 -17.60 -14.04 -14.54
N LYS A 561 -16.83 -14.18 -15.61
CA LYS A 561 -15.43 -14.63 -15.50
C LYS A 561 -14.57 -13.59 -14.78
N HIS A 562 -14.75 -12.34 -15.14
CA HIS A 562 -14.16 -11.15 -14.51
C HIS A 562 -14.92 -9.92 -14.99
N GLY A 563 -14.73 -8.78 -14.32
CA GLY A 563 -15.21 -7.49 -14.80
C GLY A 563 -14.40 -7.01 -16.00
N ASN A 564 -15.01 -6.15 -16.84
CA ASN A 564 -14.31 -5.43 -17.91
C ASN A 564 -14.21 -3.95 -17.50
N ILE A 565 -13.35 -3.70 -16.53
CA ILE A 565 -13.09 -2.33 -16.06
C ILE A 565 -12.44 -1.49 -17.17
N PRO A 566 -12.77 -0.19 -17.31
CA PRO A 566 -12.10 0.70 -18.26
C PRO A 566 -10.64 0.95 -17.83
N LEU A 567 -9.70 0.16 -18.40
CA LEU A 567 -8.27 0.19 -18.08
C LEU A 567 -7.54 1.39 -18.68
#